data_647caa46389b3d257f06496b38ec7565
#
_entry.id   647caa46389b3d257f06496b38ec7565
#
_cell.length_a   1.000
_cell.length_b   1.000
_cell.length_c   1.000
_cell.angle_alpha   90.00
_cell.angle_beta   90.00
_cell.angle_gamma   90.00
#
_symmetry.space_group_name_H-M   'P 1'
#
loop_
_entity.id
_entity.type
_entity.pdbx_description
1 polymer ?
#
loop_
_entity_poly.entity_id
_entity_poly.type
_entity_poly.pdbx_seq_one_letter_code
_entity_poly.pdbx_strand_id
1 'polypeptide(L)'
;MNFYLDPAVLTLDKENTTKDQLEEFIYSLIDYKKTMDLNWGAFYIPDSTSTLLFENNLYPLVDNIKHLTKTYNIDYIQPEEIDKIICSILNKTMSYENHLTIYDVLYEDVHNEESKTDNGISDFTQVLKTMTLCIILSAEANKKELDNNIILSNVNLICLDVNISLCESIIDYEPPSSLKTNVQTYLNFNNFVTTYNPAALWTNITNEKCFRIALAMQLKQTDTNIDFYEYTNSTEMLIMKSFLDSQKALNFQNEKSKAQMLLRSLTEEILKTHMAHTHEIRESKGGNSKQLKWKEYYAWRRDIDHEFHLHYWKKGQTKIFTDVVHHNNFNISKFKDN
;
A
#
# COMPACT_ATOMS: atom_id res chain seq x y z
N MET A 1 7.09 -3.21 -1.35
CA MET A 1 6.05 -3.67 -0.39
C MET A 1 5.74 -5.13 -0.65
N ASN A 2 5.40 -5.85 0.39
CA ASN A 2 4.94 -7.22 0.33
C ASN A 2 3.48 -7.25 0.79
N PHE A 3 2.60 -7.79 -0.03
CA PHE A 3 1.19 -7.97 0.30
C PHE A 3 0.93 -9.46 0.56
N TYR A 4 0.44 -9.78 1.75
CA TYR A 4 0.07 -11.13 2.15
C TYR A 4 -1.44 -11.23 2.15
N LEU A 5 -1.97 -12.10 1.29
CA LEU A 5 -3.41 -12.31 1.17
C LEU A 5 -3.84 -13.46 2.09
N ASP A 6 -4.74 -13.15 3.01
CA ASP A 6 -5.50 -14.17 3.72
C ASP A 6 -6.35 -14.97 2.69
N PRO A 7 -6.29 -16.30 2.66
CA PRO A 7 -7.15 -17.09 1.79
C PRO A 7 -8.64 -16.74 1.89
N ALA A 8 -9.10 -16.27 3.04
CA ALA A 8 -10.48 -15.86 3.27
C ALA A 8 -10.95 -14.71 2.35
N VAL A 9 -10.04 -13.85 1.83
CA VAL A 9 -10.42 -12.79 0.87
C VAL A 9 -10.74 -13.32 -0.52
N LEU A 10 -10.42 -14.59 -0.80
CA LEU A 10 -10.73 -15.27 -2.06
C LEU A 10 -11.94 -16.21 -1.95
N THR A 11 -12.61 -16.26 -0.80
CA THR A 11 -13.77 -17.12 -0.58
C THR A 11 -15.03 -16.57 -1.25
N LEU A 12 -15.84 -17.46 -1.81
CA LEU A 12 -17.18 -17.15 -2.32
C LEU A 12 -18.17 -18.22 -1.92
N ASP A 13 -19.02 -17.92 -0.96
CA ASP A 13 -20.12 -18.81 -0.53
C ASP A 13 -21.35 -18.59 -1.42
N LYS A 14 -21.66 -19.57 -2.23
CA LYS A 14 -22.79 -19.53 -3.16
C LYS A 14 -24.14 -19.33 -2.46
N GLU A 15 -24.31 -19.83 -1.25
CA GLU A 15 -25.60 -19.87 -0.55
C GLU A 15 -25.80 -18.65 0.36
N ASN A 16 -24.70 -18.13 0.94
CA ASN A 16 -24.77 -17.10 1.97
C ASN A 16 -24.25 -15.74 1.52
N THR A 17 -23.59 -15.63 0.35
CA THR A 17 -23.07 -14.34 -0.17
C THR A 17 -24.23 -13.41 -0.54
N THR A 18 -24.29 -12.24 0.08
CA THR A 18 -25.23 -11.16 -0.27
C THR A 18 -24.78 -10.39 -1.51
N LYS A 19 -25.66 -9.52 -2.06
CA LYS A 19 -25.32 -8.66 -3.19
C LYS A 19 -24.12 -7.77 -2.89
N ASP A 20 -24.14 -7.07 -1.76
CA ASP A 20 -23.10 -6.13 -1.36
C ASP A 20 -21.76 -6.84 -1.17
N GLN A 21 -21.76 -8.03 -0.57
CA GLN A 21 -20.57 -8.85 -0.41
C GLN A 21 -20.01 -9.32 -1.75
N LEU A 22 -20.88 -9.69 -2.72
CA LEU A 22 -20.44 -10.06 -4.06
C LEU A 22 -19.80 -8.86 -4.79
N GLU A 23 -20.42 -7.68 -4.71
CA GLU A 23 -19.87 -6.47 -5.33
C GLU A 23 -18.52 -6.09 -4.69
N GLU A 24 -18.41 -6.14 -3.36
CA GLU A 24 -17.16 -5.88 -2.65
C GLU A 24 -16.07 -6.89 -3.03
N PHE A 25 -16.42 -8.18 -3.13
CA PHE A 25 -15.51 -9.23 -3.59
C PHE A 25 -15.00 -8.93 -4.99
N ILE A 26 -15.88 -8.59 -5.95
CA ILE A 26 -15.50 -8.27 -7.33
C ILE A 26 -14.57 -7.05 -7.38
N TYR A 27 -14.92 -5.97 -6.67
CA TYR A 27 -14.09 -4.76 -6.63
C TYR A 27 -12.72 -5.03 -6.01
N SER A 28 -12.65 -5.81 -4.94
CA SER A 28 -11.39 -6.21 -4.31
C SER A 28 -10.49 -7.00 -5.26
N LEU A 29 -11.04 -7.97 -6.00
CA LEU A 29 -10.30 -8.72 -7.01
C LEU A 29 -9.74 -7.82 -8.12
N ILE A 30 -10.55 -6.87 -8.60
CA ILE A 30 -10.12 -5.89 -9.63
C ILE A 30 -8.96 -5.05 -9.10
N ASP A 31 -9.03 -4.60 -7.85
CA ASP A 31 -7.99 -3.79 -7.23
C ASP A 31 -6.70 -4.59 -7.00
N TYR A 32 -6.80 -5.84 -6.54
CA TYR A 32 -5.62 -6.72 -6.42
C TYR A 32 -4.93 -6.90 -7.78
N LYS A 33 -5.72 -7.23 -8.81
CA LYS A 33 -5.19 -7.37 -10.17
C LYS A 33 -4.51 -6.11 -10.68
N LYS A 34 -5.15 -4.94 -10.55
CA LYS A 34 -4.56 -3.64 -10.94
C LYS A 34 -3.24 -3.37 -10.21
N THR A 35 -3.21 -3.63 -8.90
CA THR A 35 -2.01 -3.43 -8.08
C THR A 35 -0.87 -4.34 -8.51
N MET A 36 -1.16 -5.61 -8.81
CA MET A 36 -0.19 -6.57 -9.35
C MET A 36 0.31 -6.14 -10.73
N ASP A 37 -0.57 -5.73 -11.63
CA ASP A 37 -0.22 -5.29 -12.99
C ASP A 37 0.67 -4.03 -12.97
N LEU A 38 0.49 -3.17 -12.00
CA LEU A 38 1.33 -1.99 -11.79
C LEU A 38 2.66 -2.31 -11.09
N ASN A 39 2.89 -3.55 -10.64
CA ASN A 39 4.08 -3.97 -9.92
C ASN A 39 4.40 -3.09 -8.70
N TRP A 40 3.42 -2.76 -7.88
CA TRP A 40 3.64 -1.94 -6.67
C TRP A 40 4.21 -2.73 -5.50
N GLY A 41 4.10 -4.03 -5.55
CA GLY A 41 4.67 -4.95 -4.59
C GLY A 41 4.55 -6.38 -5.05
N ALA A 42 5.14 -7.28 -4.30
CA ALA A 42 4.94 -8.71 -4.46
C ALA A 42 3.73 -9.16 -3.64
N PHE A 43 2.98 -10.11 -4.16
CA PHE A 43 1.82 -10.69 -3.50
C PHE A 43 2.11 -12.14 -3.12
N TYR A 44 1.76 -12.49 -1.90
CA TYR A 44 2.01 -13.80 -1.30
C TYR A 44 0.73 -14.39 -0.75
N ILE A 45 0.58 -15.70 -0.90
CA ILE A 45 -0.51 -16.49 -0.31
C ILE A 45 0.09 -17.77 0.32
N PRO A 46 -0.61 -18.42 1.25
CA PRO A 46 -0.25 -19.77 1.71
C PRO A 46 -0.30 -20.80 0.57
N ASP A 47 0.64 -21.73 0.51
CA ASP A 47 0.64 -22.83 -0.44
C ASP A 47 -0.65 -23.66 -0.37
N SER A 48 -1.21 -23.79 0.83
CA SER A 48 -2.47 -24.52 1.08
C SER A 48 -3.72 -23.81 0.59
N THR A 49 -3.64 -22.56 0.08
CA THR A 49 -4.82 -21.73 -0.25
C THR A 49 -5.85 -22.45 -1.12
N SER A 50 -5.43 -23.01 -2.27
CA SER A 50 -6.39 -23.67 -3.17
C SER A 50 -7.04 -24.90 -2.54
N THR A 51 -6.26 -25.72 -1.82
CA THR A 51 -6.76 -26.89 -1.11
C THR A 51 -7.79 -26.48 -0.06
N LEU A 52 -7.45 -25.47 0.77
CA LEU A 52 -8.34 -24.95 1.82
C LEU A 52 -9.68 -24.46 1.25
N LEU A 53 -9.64 -23.70 0.14
CA LEU A 53 -10.84 -23.20 -0.53
C LEU A 53 -11.72 -24.35 -1.07
N PHE A 54 -11.12 -25.39 -1.65
CA PHE A 54 -11.87 -26.53 -2.19
C PHE A 54 -12.44 -27.42 -1.10
N GLU A 55 -11.69 -27.74 -0.05
CA GLU A 55 -12.15 -28.58 1.07
C GLU A 55 -13.32 -27.96 1.82
N ASN A 56 -13.36 -26.64 1.91
CA ASN A 56 -14.45 -25.89 2.54
C ASN A 56 -15.59 -25.52 1.57
N ASN A 57 -15.57 -25.94 0.29
CA ASN A 57 -16.54 -25.56 -0.75
C ASN A 57 -16.68 -24.04 -0.98
N LEU A 58 -15.64 -23.27 -0.71
CA LEU A 58 -15.60 -21.81 -0.83
C LEU A 58 -14.80 -21.32 -2.04
N TYR A 59 -14.29 -22.24 -2.86
CA TYR A 59 -13.57 -21.86 -4.09
C TYR A 59 -14.54 -21.15 -5.05
N PRO A 60 -14.18 -19.98 -5.58
CA PRO A 60 -15.05 -19.18 -6.44
C PRO A 60 -15.14 -19.76 -7.86
N LEU A 61 -15.80 -20.91 -7.98
CA LEU A 61 -16.03 -21.55 -9.27
C LEU A 61 -16.86 -20.66 -10.21
N VAL A 62 -16.56 -20.70 -11.50
CA VAL A 62 -17.27 -19.90 -12.51
C VAL A 62 -18.79 -20.10 -12.50
N ASP A 63 -19.27 -21.32 -12.19
CA ASP A 63 -20.71 -21.60 -12.09
C ASP A 63 -21.35 -20.98 -10.85
N ASN A 64 -20.63 -20.86 -9.74
CA ASN A 64 -21.08 -20.13 -8.55
C ASN A 64 -21.15 -18.64 -8.84
N ILE A 65 -20.12 -18.10 -9.51
CA ILE A 65 -20.09 -16.70 -9.95
C ILE A 65 -21.27 -16.40 -10.89
N LYS A 66 -21.52 -17.24 -11.90
CA LYS A 66 -22.67 -17.13 -12.81
C LYS A 66 -24.01 -17.15 -12.08
N HIS A 67 -24.15 -18.05 -11.11
CA HIS A 67 -25.36 -18.12 -10.30
C HIS A 67 -25.60 -16.82 -9.52
N LEU A 68 -24.60 -16.33 -8.80
CA LEU A 68 -24.70 -15.14 -7.96
C LEU A 68 -24.89 -13.85 -8.79
N THR A 69 -24.12 -13.67 -9.87
CA THR A 69 -24.25 -12.50 -10.75
C THR A 69 -25.63 -12.43 -11.38
N LYS A 70 -26.20 -13.57 -11.79
CA LYS A 70 -27.58 -13.66 -12.29
C LYS A 70 -28.61 -13.36 -11.20
N THR A 71 -28.44 -13.93 -10.01
CA THR A 71 -29.37 -13.73 -8.86
C THR A 71 -29.45 -12.27 -8.46
N TYR A 72 -28.33 -11.55 -8.47
CA TYR A 72 -28.24 -10.15 -8.04
C TYR A 72 -28.28 -9.13 -9.18
N ASN A 73 -28.50 -9.58 -10.43
CA ASN A 73 -28.50 -8.73 -11.64
C ASN A 73 -27.23 -7.88 -11.77
N ILE A 74 -26.06 -8.49 -11.59
CA ILE A 74 -24.77 -7.87 -11.84
C ILE A 74 -24.47 -7.98 -13.34
N ASP A 75 -24.47 -6.86 -14.07
CA ASP A 75 -24.34 -6.80 -15.54
C ASP A 75 -23.12 -6.01 -16.04
N TYR A 76 -22.43 -5.30 -15.13
CA TYR A 76 -21.25 -4.47 -15.47
C TYR A 76 -19.95 -5.28 -15.65
N ILE A 77 -19.94 -6.57 -15.33
CA ILE A 77 -18.80 -7.48 -15.51
C ILE A 77 -19.31 -8.89 -15.82
N GLN A 78 -18.64 -9.58 -16.74
CA GLN A 78 -19.01 -10.95 -17.09
C GLN A 78 -18.40 -11.97 -16.09
N PRO A 79 -19.12 -13.04 -15.74
CA PRO A 79 -18.60 -14.08 -14.84
C PRO A 79 -17.25 -14.67 -15.27
N GLU A 80 -17.04 -14.84 -16.58
CA GLU A 80 -15.80 -15.34 -17.16
C GLU A 80 -14.63 -14.33 -17.01
N GLU A 81 -14.92 -13.04 -16.88
CA GLU A 81 -13.89 -12.03 -16.60
C GLU A 81 -13.48 -12.09 -15.13
N ILE A 82 -14.44 -12.29 -14.21
CA ILE A 82 -14.14 -12.50 -12.79
C ILE A 82 -13.27 -13.73 -12.60
N ASP A 83 -13.63 -14.86 -13.23
CA ASP A 83 -12.84 -16.09 -13.20
C ASP A 83 -11.40 -15.88 -13.71
N LYS A 84 -11.24 -15.18 -14.84
CA LYS A 84 -9.92 -14.81 -15.37
C LYS A 84 -9.11 -13.96 -14.39
N ILE A 85 -9.75 -13.04 -13.65
CA ILE A 85 -9.09 -12.21 -12.65
C ILE A 85 -8.59 -13.10 -11.51
N ILE A 86 -9.43 -14.00 -10.99
CA ILE A 86 -9.06 -14.95 -9.92
C ILE A 86 -7.88 -15.82 -10.36
N CYS A 87 -7.97 -16.45 -11.54
CA CYS A 87 -6.87 -17.23 -12.09
C CYS A 87 -5.59 -16.38 -12.24
N SER A 88 -5.71 -15.13 -12.69
CA SER A 88 -4.57 -14.21 -12.81
C SER A 88 -3.94 -13.89 -11.46
N ILE A 89 -4.74 -13.69 -10.41
CA ILE A 89 -4.26 -13.44 -9.05
C ILE A 89 -3.51 -14.68 -8.55
N LEU A 90 -4.14 -15.85 -8.58
CA LEU A 90 -3.53 -17.11 -8.11
C LEU A 90 -2.23 -17.45 -8.85
N ASN A 91 -2.15 -17.19 -10.17
CA ASN A 91 -0.94 -17.45 -10.95
C ASN A 91 0.19 -16.43 -10.73
N LYS A 92 -0.13 -15.21 -10.27
CA LYS A 92 0.87 -14.15 -10.02
C LYS A 92 1.31 -14.05 -8.57
N THR A 93 0.54 -14.62 -7.66
CA THR A 93 0.94 -14.70 -6.24
C THR A 93 2.00 -15.77 -6.07
N MET A 94 2.87 -15.55 -5.10
CA MET A 94 3.92 -16.47 -4.70
C MET A 94 3.56 -17.08 -3.35
N SER A 95 4.12 -18.24 -3.04
CA SER A 95 4.03 -18.80 -1.69
C SER A 95 4.80 -17.92 -0.70
N TYR A 96 4.19 -17.61 0.45
CA TYR A 96 4.93 -16.92 1.51
C TYR A 96 5.97 -17.85 2.14
N GLU A 97 5.72 -19.14 2.17
CA GLU A 97 6.61 -20.17 2.71
C GLU A 97 7.97 -20.17 1.99
N ASN A 98 7.95 -19.90 0.68
CA ASN A 98 9.16 -19.78 -0.14
C ASN A 98 9.84 -18.40 -0.05
N HIS A 99 9.19 -17.42 0.57
CA HIS A 99 9.68 -16.05 0.65
C HIS A 99 10.22 -15.68 2.03
N LEU A 100 9.57 -16.14 3.08
CA LEU A 100 9.91 -15.78 4.45
C LEU A 100 11.09 -16.64 4.98
N THR A 101 11.83 -16.07 5.89
CA THR A 101 12.93 -16.78 6.59
C THR A 101 12.39 -17.83 7.53
N ILE A 102 11.27 -17.54 8.18
CA ILE A 102 10.49 -18.46 9.01
C ILE A 102 9.23 -18.79 8.20
N TYR A 103 8.98 -20.05 7.90
CA TYR A 103 7.93 -20.46 6.98
C TYR A 103 6.85 -21.33 7.62
N ASP A 104 7.09 -21.87 8.83
CA ASP A 104 6.08 -22.54 9.63
C ASP A 104 6.34 -22.35 11.13
N VAL A 105 5.26 -22.33 11.94
CA VAL A 105 5.31 -22.09 13.38
C VAL A 105 4.30 -23.00 14.08
N LEU A 106 4.80 -23.82 15.01
CA LEU A 106 3.97 -24.60 15.93
C LEU A 106 3.75 -23.81 17.22
N TYR A 107 2.50 -23.50 17.51
CA TYR A 107 2.11 -22.67 18.64
C TYR A 107 0.79 -23.13 19.29
N GLU A 108 0.55 -22.65 20.51
CA GLU A 108 -0.72 -22.80 21.23
C GLU A 108 -1.23 -21.44 21.67
N ASP A 109 -2.54 -21.17 21.46
CA ASP A 109 -3.19 -19.96 21.96
C ASP A 109 -3.26 -20.00 23.51
N VAL A 110 -2.85 -18.91 24.19
CA VAL A 110 -2.84 -18.81 25.66
C VAL A 110 -4.27 -18.72 26.22
N HIS A 111 -5.21 -18.14 25.47
CA HIS A 111 -6.60 -17.98 25.86
C HIS A 111 -7.54 -18.79 24.97
N ASN A 112 -7.73 -20.08 25.31
CA ASN A 112 -8.54 -21.03 24.54
C ASN A 112 -9.93 -21.25 25.14
N GLU A 113 -10.64 -20.24 25.66
CA GLU A 113 -11.96 -20.50 26.25
C GLU A 113 -13.20 -20.05 25.46
N GLU A 114 -13.12 -19.31 24.35
CA GLU A 114 -14.36 -18.80 23.71
C GLU A 114 -14.45 -18.82 22.17
N SER A 115 -13.69 -19.61 21.43
CA SER A 115 -13.94 -19.74 19.98
C SER A 115 -14.23 -21.15 19.49
N LYS A 116 -15.11 -21.87 20.21
CA LYS A 116 -15.85 -23.00 19.64
C LYS A 116 -17.10 -22.47 18.91
N THR A 117 -16.91 -21.63 17.90
CA THR A 117 -17.96 -21.34 16.93
C THR A 117 -17.66 -22.08 15.64
N ASP A 118 -18.52 -23.02 15.40
CA ASP A 118 -18.70 -23.93 14.31
C ASP A 118 -18.19 -23.54 12.91
N ASN A 119 -17.69 -24.57 12.22
CA ASN A 119 -17.75 -24.82 10.79
C ASN A 119 -16.84 -24.00 9.87
N GLY A 120 -15.64 -24.52 9.54
CA GLY A 120 -14.82 -24.05 8.41
C GLY A 120 -14.01 -22.77 8.65
N ILE A 121 -14.50 -21.88 9.52
CA ILE A 121 -13.84 -20.60 9.89
C ILE A 121 -12.55 -20.84 10.69
N SER A 122 -12.46 -21.95 11.42
CA SER A 122 -11.30 -22.26 12.26
C SER A 122 -10.02 -22.41 11.44
N ASP A 123 -10.12 -23.05 10.25
CA ASP A 123 -8.95 -23.36 9.41
C ASP A 123 -8.36 -22.11 8.78
N PHE A 124 -9.20 -21.20 8.26
CA PHE A 124 -8.76 -19.91 7.73
C PHE A 124 -8.12 -19.04 8.82
N THR A 125 -8.71 -19.00 10.01
CA THR A 125 -8.15 -18.27 11.15
C THR A 125 -6.80 -18.83 11.56
N GLN A 126 -6.65 -20.14 11.61
CA GLN A 126 -5.38 -20.80 11.93
C GLN A 126 -4.29 -20.46 10.89
N VAL A 127 -4.63 -20.58 9.61
CA VAL A 127 -3.70 -20.24 8.50
C VAL A 127 -3.29 -18.77 8.54
N LEU A 128 -4.24 -17.86 8.78
CA LEU A 128 -3.96 -16.43 8.91
C LEU A 128 -3.04 -16.12 10.11
N LYS A 129 -3.27 -16.75 11.27
CA LYS A 129 -2.40 -16.62 12.45
C LYS A 129 -1.01 -17.15 12.17
N THR A 130 -0.87 -18.35 11.59
CA THR A 130 0.42 -18.95 11.22
C THR A 130 1.20 -18.04 10.27
N MET A 131 0.57 -17.60 9.19
CA MET A 131 1.18 -16.66 8.23
C MET A 131 1.64 -15.37 8.94
N THR A 132 0.82 -14.82 9.84
CA THR A 132 1.16 -13.59 10.58
C THR A 132 2.35 -13.81 11.51
N LEU A 133 2.40 -14.93 12.22
CA LEU A 133 3.54 -15.31 13.06
C LEU A 133 4.82 -15.46 12.22
N CYS A 134 4.76 -16.12 11.08
CA CYS A 134 5.89 -16.27 10.16
C CYS A 134 6.42 -14.91 9.69
N ILE A 135 5.54 -13.96 9.38
CA ILE A 135 5.91 -12.59 8.99
C ILE A 135 6.66 -11.87 10.13
N ILE A 136 6.10 -11.90 11.34
CA ILE A 136 6.69 -11.23 12.52
C ILE A 136 8.07 -11.82 12.85
N LEU A 137 8.13 -13.13 13.00
CA LEU A 137 9.37 -13.81 13.39
C LEU A 137 10.44 -13.69 12.29
N SER A 138 10.06 -13.70 11.01
CA SER A 138 10.99 -13.45 9.91
C SER A 138 11.54 -12.03 9.93
N ALA A 139 10.72 -11.03 10.27
CA ALA A 139 11.17 -9.65 10.41
C ALA A 139 12.14 -9.51 11.59
N GLU A 140 11.83 -10.11 12.73
CA GLU A 140 12.69 -10.15 13.92
C GLU A 140 14.03 -10.83 13.61
N ALA A 141 14.01 -12.04 13.06
CA ALA A 141 15.21 -12.81 12.70
C ALA A 141 16.13 -12.04 11.75
N ASN A 142 15.57 -11.25 10.83
CA ASN A 142 16.31 -10.42 9.88
C ASN A 142 16.59 -9.00 10.40
N LYS A 143 16.17 -8.64 11.60
CA LYS A 143 16.27 -7.27 12.17
C LYS A 143 15.66 -6.21 11.24
N LYS A 144 14.53 -6.52 10.64
CA LYS A 144 13.79 -5.64 9.72
C LYS A 144 12.51 -5.13 10.38
N GLU A 145 12.08 -3.94 9.97
CA GLU A 145 10.78 -3.40 10.37
C GLU A 145 9.64 -4.12 9.63
N LEU A 146 8.48 -4.21 10.27
CA LEU A 146 7.26 -4.82 9.70
C LEU A 146 6.56 -3.90 8.69
N ASP A 147 6.89 -2.61 8.66
CA ASP A 147 6.19 -1.56 7.92
C ASP A 147 6.01 -1.82 6.40
N ASN A 148 6.78 -2.74 5.83
CA ASN A 148 6.68 -3.12 4.41
C ASN A 148 5.82 -4.36 4.15
N ASN A 149 5.29 -4.98 5.21
CA ASN A 149 4.49 -6.20 5.13
C ASN A 149 3.03 -5.87 5.43
N ILE A 150 2.19 -5.94 4.41
CA ILE A 150 0.77 -5.56 4.46
C ILE A 150 -0.07 -6.83 4.38
N ILE A 151 -0.90 -7.08 5.39
CA ILE A 151 -1.81 -8.22 5.42
C ILE A 151 -3.20 -7.75 4.98
N LEU A 152 -3.73 -8.36 3.93
CA LEU A 152 -5.09 -8.15 3.42
C LEU A 152 -5.97 -9.31 3.89
N SER A 153 -6.97 -9.03 4.72
CA SER A 153 -7.79 -10.05 5.39
C SER A 153 -9.21 -9.54 5.66
N ASN A 154 -10.14 -10.44 5.85
CA ASN A 154 -11.53 -10.14 6.25
C ASN A 154 -11.66 -9.63 7.68
N VAL A 155 -10.58 -9.57 8.44
CA VAL A 155 -10.53 -9.00 9.80
C VAL A 155 -9.63 -7.77 9.83
N ASN A 156 -9.93 -6.79 10.67
CA ASN A 156 -9.13 -5.55 10.76
C ASN A 156 -7.93 -5.65 11.71
N LEU A 157 -7.95 -6.63 12.60
CA LEU A 157 -6.96 -6.79 13.66
C LEU A 157 -6.78 -8.25 14.01
N ILE A 158 -5.53 -8.72 14.02
CA ILE A 158 -5.17 -10.04 14.49
C ILE A 158 -4.57 -9.87 15.89
N CYS A 159 -5.22 -10.44 16.89
CA CYS A 159 -4.69 -10.51 18.25
C CYS A 159 -3.95 -11.83 18.40
N LEU A 160 -2.66 -11.76 18.66
CA LEU A 160 -1.82 -12.91 18.95
C LEU A 160 -1.45 -12.91 20.44
N ASP A 161 -1.80 -13.99 21.13
CA ASP A 161 -1.36 -14.29 22.50
C ASP A 161 -1.07 -15.80 22.52
N VAL A 162 0.16 -16.17 22.21
CA VAL A 162 0.54 -17.54 21.89
C VAL A 162 1.82 -17.97 22.57
N ASN A 163 1.91 -19.27 22.94
CA ASN A 163 3.14 -19.94 23.30
C ASN A 163 3.71 -20.65 22.07
N ILE A 164 4.95 -20.35 21.71
CA ILE A 164 5.63 -20.91 20.54
C ILE A 164 6.50 -22.08 21.01
N SER A 165 6.27 -23.26 20.40
CA SER A 165 7.03 -24.48 20.72
C SER A 165 8.11 -24.80 19.69
N LEU A 166 7.90 -24.46 18.42
CA LEU A 166 8.82 -24.71 17.33
C LEU A 166 8.60 -23.70 16.20
N CYS A 167 9.67 -23.34 15.48
CA CYS A 167 9.55 -22.70 14.17
C CYS A 167 10.44 -23.42 13.17
N GLU A 168 9.95 -23.53 11.92
CA GLU A 168 10.75 -23.99 10.79
C GLU A 168 11.32 -22.77 10.05
N SER A 169 12.64 -22.77 9.86
CA SER A 169 13.35 -21.62 9.28
C SER A 169 14.49 -22.06 8.37
N ILE A 170 14.87 -21.17 7.42
CA ILE A 170 16.04 -21.36 6.55
C ILE A 170 17.35 -20.91 7.21
N ILE A 171 17.30 -20.32 8.40
CA ILE A 171 18.46 -19.89 9.19
C ILE A 171 18.37 -20.49 10.60
N ASP A 172 19.48 -20.51 11.31
CA ASP A 172 19.48 -20.85 12.72
C ASP A 172 18.87 -19.70 13.54
N TYR A 173 17.65 -19.92 14.03
CA TYR A 173 16.87 -18.94 14.77
C TYR A 173 16.11 -19.60 15.91
N GLU A 174 16.29 -19.09 17.12
CA GLU A 174 15.55 -19.49 18.30
C GLU A 174 14.40 -18.51 18.55
N PRO A 175 13.13 -18.92 18.34
CA PRO A 175 12.00 -18.05 18.56
C PRO A 175 11.79 -17.75 20.05
N PRO A 176 11.12 -16.64 20.39
CA PRO A 176 10.66 -16.40 21.75
C PRO A 176 9.69 -17.51 22.19
N SER A 177 9.72 -17.90 23.46
CA SER A 177 8.80 -18.94 23.97
C SER A 177 7.33 -18.50 23.98
N SER A 178 7.05 -17.21 23.93
CA SER A 178 5.71 -16.65 23.84
C SER A 178 5.72 -15.33 23.08
N LEU A 179 4.60 -15.02 22.42
CA LEU A 179 4.40 -13.76 21.70
C LEU A 179 3.02 -13.20 22.03
N LYS A 180 2.99 -11.94 22.48
CA LYS A 180 1.74 -11.19 22.66
C LYS A 180 1.80 -9.89 21.88
N THR A 181 0.98 -9.77 20.86
CA THR A 181 0.94 -8.58 20.00
C THR A 181 -0.36 -8.45 19.22
N ASN A 182 -0.63 -7.26 18.74
CA ASN A 182 -1.73 -6.98 17.83
C ASN A 182 -1.16 -6.55 16.47
N VAL A 183 -1.67 -7.15 15.40
CA VAL A 183 -1.25 -6.85 14.03
C VAL A 183 -2.42 -6.25 13.27
N GLN A 184 -2.22 -5.02 12.78
CA GLN A 184 -3.18 -4.35 11.91
C GLN A 184 -3.23 -5.05 10.56
N THR A 185 -4.43 -5.35 10.12
CA THR A 185 -4.72 -5.87 8.78
C THR A 185 -5.65 -4.91 8.04
N TYR A 186 -5.87 -5.14 6.76
CA TYR A 186 -6.70 -4.30 5.93
C TYR A 186 -7.73 -5.14 5.19
N LEU A 187 -9.01 -4.75 5.23
CA LEU A 187 -10.10 -5.50 4.65
C LEU A 187 -9.97 -5.70 3.14
N ASN A 188 -9.41 -4.71 2.46
CA ASN A 188 -9.14 -4.74 1.04
C ASN A 188 -8.08 -3.68 0.68
N PHE A 189 -7.69 -3.61 -0.57
CA PHE A 189 -6.68 -2.66 -1.03
C PHE A 189 -7.11 -1.19 -0.86
N ASN A 190 -8.38 -0.86 -1.09
CA ASN A 190 -8.89 0.50 -0.87
C ASN A 190 -8.85 0.88 0.61
N ASN A 191 -9.17 -0.03 1.52
CA ASN A 191 -9.04 0.18 2.96
C ASN A 191 -7.57 0.45 3.33
N PHE A 192 -6.60 -0.33 2.79
CA PHE A 192 -5.19 -0.06 2.97
C PHE A 192 -4.80 1.35 2.49
N VAL A 193 -5.17 1.72 1.27
CA VAL A 193 -4.84 3.04 0.69
C VAL A 193 -5.39 4.19 1.51
N THR A 194 -6.60 4.04 2.07
CA THR A 194 -7.29 5.11 2.80
C THR A 194 -6.92 5.22 4.28
N THR A 195 -6.34 4.18 4.88
CA THR A 195 -6.07 4.15 6.33
C THR A 195 -4.60 4.03 6.69
N TYR A 196 -3.76 3.43 5.83
CA TYR A 196 -2.33 3.30 6.10
C TYR A 196 -1.63 4.66 6.07
N ASN A 197 -0.67 4.88 6.98
CA ASN A 197 0.08 6.12 7.03
C ASN A 197 1.08 6.25 5.86
N PRO A 198 0.86 7.13 4.87
CA PRO A 198 1.75 7.26 3.71
C PRO A 198 3.19 7.65 4.08
N ALA A 199 3.40 8.34 5.21
CA ALA A 199 4.74 8.70 5.68
C ALA A 199 5.55 7.48 6.12
N ALA A 200 4.92 6.38 6.50
CA ALA A 200 5.62 5.13 6.80
C ALA A 200 6.17 4.47 5.53
N LEU A 201 5.49 4.61 4.39
CA LEU A 201 6.04 4.19 3.10
C LEU A 201 7.21 5.07 2.66
N TRP A 202 7.20 6.34 3.06
CA TRP A 202 8.23 7.31 2.66
C TRP A 202 9.63 6.93 3.13
N THR A 203 9.78 6.39 4.32
CA THR A 203 11.07 5.95 4.87
C THR A 203 11.74 4.87 4.03
N ASN A 204 10.96 4.15 3.22
CA ASN A 204 11.40 3.06 2.36
C ASN A 204 11.46 3.45 0.87
N ILE A 205 11.33 4.75 0.54
CA ILE A 205 11.36 5.23 -0.84
C ILE A 205 12.76 5.09 -1.43
N THR A 206 12.89 4.18 -2.36
CA THR A 206 14.13 3.96 -3.13
C THR A 206 14.07 4.57 -4.54
N ASN A 207 12.87 4.88 -5.03
CA ASN A 207 12.64 5.34 -6.39
C ASN A 207 11.39 6.22 -6.52
N GLU A 208 11.22 6.84 -7.69
CA GLU A 208 10.09 7.70 -8.03
C GLU A 208 8.73 6.99 -7.87
N LYS A 209 8.65 5.71 -8.19
CA LYS A 209 7.41 4.94 -8.13
C LYS A 209 6.88 4.82 -6.71
N CYS A 210 7.73 4.44 -5.75
CA CYS A 210 7.35 4.39 -4.33
C CYS A 210 6.88 5.76 -3.83
N PHE A 211 7.56 6.83 -4.27
CA PHE A 211 7.16 8.20 -3.97
C PHE A 211 5.74 8.50 -4.48
N ARG A 212 5.46 8.18 -5.74
CA ARG A 212 4.13 8.40 -6.35
C ARG A 212 3.03 7.65 -5.62
N ILE A 213 3.28 6.44 -5.16
CA ILE A 213 2.32 5.66 -4.37
C ILE A 213 2.01 6.37 -3.05
N ALA A 214 3.04 6.75 -2.27
CA ALA A 214 2.85 7.44 -1.00
C ALA A 214 2.08 8.77 -1.17
N LEU A 215 2.40 9.53 -2.23
CA LEU A 215 1.71 10.78 -2.55
C LEU A 215 0.26 10.55 -3.01
N ALA A 216 0.00 9.54 -3.84
CA ALA A 216 -1.35 9.19 -4.28
C ALA A 216 -2.22 8.71 -3.10
N MET A 217 -1.65 7.97 -2.15
CA MET A 217 -2.33 7.61 -0.89
C MET A 217 -2.69 8.86 -0.09
N GLN A 218 -1.75 9.79 0.09
CA GLN A 218 -2.01 11.04 0.82
C GLN A 218 -3.09 11.88 0.13
N LEU A 219 -3.08 11.97 -1.20
CA LEU A 219 -4.10 12.64 -1.99
C LEU A 219 -5.48 11.98 -1.78
N LYS A 220 -5.57 10.66 -1.90
CA LYS A 220 -6.81 9.90 -1.71
C LYS A 220 -7.38 10.04 -0.29
N GLN A 221 -6.52 10.09 0.72
CA GLN A 221 -6.92 10.33 2.12
C GLN A 221 -7.40 11.76 2.36
N THR A 222 -6.91 12.72 1.58
CA THR A 222 -7.30 14.13 1.69
C THR A 222 -8.58 14.44 0.92
N ASP A 223 -8.75 13.83 -0.25
CA ASP A 223 -9.94 13.94 -1.09
C ASP A 223 -10.33 12.56 -1.63
N THR A 224 -11.43 12.02 -1.12
CA THR A 224 -11.93 10.68 -1.46
C THR A 224 -12.39 10.53 -2.91
N ASN A 225 -12.62 11.63 -3.63
CA ASN A 225 -12.99 11.59 -5.06
C ASN A 225 -11.80 11.33 -5.97
N ILE A 226 -10.57 11.40 -5.46
CA ILE A 226 -9.37 11.17 -6.26
C ILE A 226 -9.28 9.70 -6.64
N ASP A 227 -9.04 9.43 -7.92
CA ASP A 227 -8.65 8.10 -8.38
C ASP A 227 -7.16 7.87 -8.07
N PHE A 228 -6.91 6.95 -7.15
CA PHE A 228 -5.57 6.59 -6.71
C PHE A 228 -4.70 6.09 -7.86
N TYR A 229 -5.26 5.30 -8.78
CA TYR A 229 -4.52 4.70 -9.90
C TYR A 229 -4.17 5.75 -10.97
N GLU A 230 -5.03 6.72 -11.20
CA GLU A 230 -4.78 7.82 -12.12
C GLU A 230 -3.58 8.66 -11.64
N TYR A 231 -3.55 9.02 -10.35
CA TYR A 231 -2.47 9.83 -9.80
C TYR A 231 -1.11 9.12 -9.77
N THR A 232 -1.08 7.81 -9.53
CA THR A 232 0.19 7.05 -9.57
C THR A 232 0.82 7.02 -10.95
N ASN A 233 0.01 7.13 -12.00
CA ASN A 233 0.45 7.10 -13.40
C ASN A 233 0.39 8.47 -14.10
N SER A 234 0.03 9.55 -13.38
CA SER A 234 -0.14 10.88 -13.96
C SER A 234 1.14 11.39 -14.61
N THR A 235 1.01 11.89 -15.84
CA THR A 235 2.06 12.60 -16.58
C THR A 235 2.10 14.09 -16.27
N GLU A 236 1.10 14.62 -15.59
CA GLU A 236 1.03 16.03 -15.20
C GLU A 236 1.95 16.37 -14.02
N MET A 237 2.40 15.34 -13.31
CA MET A 237 3.31 15.46 -12.18
C MET A 237 4.60 14.71 -12.46
N LEU A 238 5.69 15.43 -12.60
CA LEU A 238 7.01 14.86 -12.81
C LEU A 238 7.87 15.06 -11.56
N ILE A 239 8.62 14.01 -11.22
CA ILE A 239 9.52 13.99 -10.07
C ILE A 239 10.96 13.88 -10.59
N MET A 240 11.76 14.87 -10.30
CA MET A 240 13.16 14.87 -10.74
C MET A 240 14.03 14.08 -9.76
N LYS A 241 15.12 13.51 -10.29
CA LYS A 241 16.13 12.87 -9.44
C LYS A 241 16.68 13.84 -8.39
N SER A 242 16.89 15.12 -8.76
CA SER A 242 17.35 16.17 -7.83
C SER A 242 16.40 16.36 -6.64
N PHE A 243 15.09 16.21 -6.83
CA PHE A 243 14.13 16.22 -5.74
C PHE A 243 14.35 15.03 -4.78
N LEU A 244 14.48 13.80 -5.32
CA LEU A 244 14.73 12.61 -4.52
C LEU A 244 16.08 12.69 -3.77
N ASP A 245 17.10 13.22 -4.41
CA ASP A 245 18.42 13.38 -3.80
C ASP A 245 18.41 14.47 -2.70
N SER A 246 17.76 15.63 -2.95
CA SER A 246 17.71 16.74 -1.99
C SER A 246 16.89 16.41 -0.74
N GLN A 247 15.74 15.76 -0.89
CA GLN A 247 14.92 15.37 0.25
C GLN A 247 15.64 14.33 1.12
N LYS A 248 16.44 13.43 0.51
CA LYS A 248 17.30 12.49 1.21
C LYS A 248 18.43 13.19 1.96
N ALA A 249 19.14 14.14 1.29
CA ALA A 249 20.22 14.90 1.89
C ALA A 249 19.76 15.74 3.10
N LEU A 250 18.50 16.19 3.12
CA LEU A 250 17.86 16.92 4.23
C LEU A 250 17.15 16.02 5.25
N ASN A 251 17.37 14.70 5.15
CA ASN A 251 16.90 13.69 6.10
C ASN A 251 15.37 13.50 6.15
N PHE A 252 14.65 13.89 5.09
CA PHE A 252 13.20 13.68 5.02
C PHE A 252 12.82 12.19 4.95
N GLN A 253 13.70 11.32 4.48
CA GLN A 253 13.45 9.88 4.45
C GLN A 253 13.55 9.21 5.83
N ASN A 254 14.38 9.74 6.73
CA ASN A 254 14.65 9.09 8.01
C ASN A 254 13.78 9.64 9.15
N GLU A 255 13.05 10.71 8.91
CA GLU A 255 12.21 11.38 9.91
C GLU A 255 10.75 11.36 9.46
N LYS A 256 9.92 10.53 10.09
CA LYS A 256 8.50 10.35 9.77
C LYS A 256 7.70 11.67 9.80
N SER A 257 8.02 12.57 10.73
CA SER A 257 7.42 13.90 10.82
C SER A 257 7.76 14.79 9.63
N LYS A 258 9.02 14.79 9.18
CA LYS A 258 9.43 15.54 7.97
C LYS A 258 8.79 14.95 6.71
N ALA A 259 8.75 13.62 6.59
CA ALA A 259 8.06 12.95 5.50
C ALA A 259 6.59 13.38 5.42
N GLN A 260 5.90 13.44 6.55
CA GLN A 260 4.50 13.85 6.63
C GLN A 260 4.30 15.32 6.23
N MET A 261 5.18 16.23 6.68
CA MET A 261 5.12 17.64 6.28
C MET A 261 5.32 17.82 4.77
N LEU A 262 6.28 17.11 4.17
CA LEU A 262 6.54 17.17 2.75
C LEU A 262 5.37 16.60 1.93
N LEU A 263 4.84 15.44 2.30
CA LEU A 263 3.64 14.86 1.67
C LEU A 263 2.45 15.81 1.73
N ARG A 264 2.22 16.42 2.88
CA ARG A 264 1.17 17.43 3.05
C ARG A 264 1.38 18.61 2.10
N SER A 265 2.58 19.19 2.05
CA SER A 265 2.88 20.35 1.19
C SER A 265 2.71 20.04 -0.30
N LEU A 266 3.10 18.83 -0.74
CA LEU A 266 2.88 18.35 -2.09
C LEU A 266 1.39 18.19 -2.40
N THR A 267 0.64 17.58 -1.48
CA THR A 267 -0.80 17.38 -1.61
C THR A 267 -1.53 18.70 -1.72
N GLU A 268 -1.27 19.65 -0.84
CA GLU A 268 -1.88 20.98 -0.85
C GLU A 268 -1.53 21.75 -2.14
N GLU A 269 -0.30 21.60 -2.67
CA GLU A 269 0.08 22.21 -3.93
C GLU A 269 -0.66 21.60 -5.13
N ILE A 270 -0.84 20.27 -5.13
CA ILE A 270 -1.56 19.56 -6.19
C ILE A 270 -3.04 19.92 -6.17
N LEU A 271 -3.66 19.90 -5.00
CA LEU A 271 -5.08 20.22 -4.79
C LEU A 271 -5.36 21.73 -4.84
N LYS A 272 -4.34 22.58 -4.96
CA LYS A 272 -4.44 24.05 -4.94
C LYS A 272 -5.11 24.59 -3.66
N THR A 273 -4.82 23.96 -2.53
CA THR A 273 -5.26 24.39 -1.21
C THR A 273 -4.16 25.16 -0.50
N HIS A 274 -4.52 26.05 0.43
CA HIS A 274 -3.55 26.84 1.22
C HIS A 274 -2.50 27.58 0.36
N MET A 275 -2.93 28.21 -0.75
CA MET A 275 -2.05 28.83 -1.75
C MET A 275 -1.26 30.04 -1.23
N ALA A 276 -1.59 30.58 -0.04
CA ALA A 276 -0.82 31.64 0.62
C ALA A 276 0.64 31.25 0.90
N HIS A 277 0.93 29.94 0.97
CA HIS A 277 2.29 29.40 1.17
C HIS A 277 3.05 29.16 -0.14
N THR A 278 2.50 29.56 -1.29
CA THR A 278 3.11 29.37 -2.60
C THR A 278 3.55 30.72 -3.16
N HIS A 279 4.83 30.81 -3.55
CA HIS A 279 5.47 32.05 -3.99
C HIS A 279 6.23 31.85 -5.29
N GLU A 280 6.35 32.92 -6.08
CA GLU A 280 7.21 32.97 -7.26
C GLU A 280 8.70 32.93 -6.86
N ILE A 281 9.51 32.15 -7.56
CA ILE A 281 10.97 32.33 -7.53
C ILE A 281 11.32 33.37 -8.63
N ARG A 282 12.04 34.39 -8.25
CA ARG A 282 12.39 35.54 -9.11
C ARG A 282 13.84 35.52 -9.53
N GLU A 283 14.17 36.20 -10.65
CA GLU A 283 15.52 36.25 -11.21
C GLU A 283 16.55 36.93 -10.29
N SER A 284 16.10 37.84 -9.44
CA SER A 284 16.96 38.53 -8.47
C SER A 284 16.22 38.81 -7.16
N LYS A 285 16.97 39.06 -6.09
CA LYS A 285 16.44 39.52 -4.81
C LYS A 285 15.90 40.96 -4.95
N GLY A 286 14.59 41.09 -4.98
CA GLY A 286 13.90 42.39 -5.07
C GLY A 286 12.51 42.24 -5.66
N GLY A 287 11.52 42.95 -5.10
CA GLY A 287 10.11 42.80 -5.39
C GLY A 287 9.69 43.06 -6.85
N ASN A 288 10.55 43.75 -7.63
CA ASN A 288 10.26 44.15 -9.02
C ASN A 288 10.96 43.30 -10.08
N SER A 289 11.73 42.25 -9.71
CA SER A 289 12.34 41.37 -10.71
C SER A 289 11.30 40.40 -11.29
N LYS A 290 11.53 40.00 -12.54
CA LYS A 290 10.63 39.04 -13.22
C LYS A 290 10.68 37.69 -12.54
N GLN A 291 9.58 36.92 -12.64
CA GLN A 291 9.57 35.54 -12.24
C GLN A 291 10.56 34.74 -13.08
N LEU A 292 11.35 33.89 -12.45
CA LEU A 292 12.34 33.04 -13.11
C LEU A 292 11.63 32.08 -14.07
N LYS A 293 12.14 32.00 -15.30
CA LYS A 293 11.59 31.17 -16.36
C LYS A 293 12.65 30.24 -16.92
N TRP A 294 12.25 28.99 -17.19
CA TRP A 294 13.05 28.03 -17.94
C TRP A 294 12.20 27.41 -19.04
N LYS A 295 12.57 27.69 -20.31
CA LYS A 295 11.70 27.34 -21.44
C LYS A 295 10.30 28.00 -21.29
N GLU A 296 9.24 27.17 -21.27
CA GLU A 296 7.86 27.63 -21.08
C GLU A 296 7.34 27.48 -19.64
N TYR A 297 8.24 27.07 -18.72
CA TYR A 297 7.89 26.83 -17.32
C TYR A 297 8.32 27.99 -16.44
N TYR A 298 7.51 28.31 -15.46
CA TYR A 298 7.76 29.31 -14.42
C TYR A 298 8.19 28.66 -13.13
N ALA A 299 9.15 29.26 -12.44
CA ALA A 299 9.68 28.74 -11.19
C ALA A 299 8.80 29.16 -10.00
N TRP A 300 8.50 28.20 -9.16
CA TRP A 300 7.70 28.35 -7.97
C TRP A 300 8.36 27.70 -6.77
N ARG A 301 8.08 28.25 -5.59
CA ARG A 301 8.39 27.61 -4.31
C ARG A 301 7.15 27.51 -3.46
N ARG A 302 7.09 26.49 -2.61
CA ARG A 302 6.08 26.34 -1.58
C ARG A 302 6.77 26.10 -0.25
N ASP A 303 6.29 26.76 0.81
CA ASP A 303 6.77 26.54 2.17
C ASP A 303 6.33 25.14 2.62
N ILE A 304 7.28 24.31 3.06
CA ILE A 304 7.02 23.04 3.75
C ILE A 304 6.78 23.38 5.22
N ASP A 305 7.69 24.18 5.78
CA ASP A 305 7.61 24.79 7.10
C ASP A 305 8.45 26.10 7.12
N HIS A 306 8.86 26.56 8.32
CA HIS A 306 9.69 27.75 8.47
C HIS A 306 11.17 27.55 8.05
N GLU A 307 11.62 26.30 7.91
CA GLU A 307 13.00 25.93 7.60
C GLU A 307 13.18 25.48 6.15
N PHE A 308 12.18 24.88 5.53
CA PHE A 308 12.30 24.22 4.23
C PHE A 308 11.27 24.69 3.22
N HIS A 309 11.71 24.72 1.95
CA HIS A 309 10.88 24.98 0.78
C HIS A 309 10.91 23.81 -0.21
N LEU A 310 9.78 23.59 -0.88
CA LEU A 310 9.63 22.77 -2.05
C LEU A 310 9.75 23.65 -3.30
N HIS A 311 10.67 23.34 -4.21
CA HIS A 311 10.84 24.05 -5.46
C HIS A 311 10.32 23.22 -6.64
N TYR A 312 9.67 23.88 -7.58
CA TYR A 312 9.13 23.23 -8.77
C TYR A 312 8.95 24.19 -9.94
N TRP A 313 8.94 23.62 -11.13
CA TRP A 313 8.58 24.32 -12.37
C TRP A 313 7.12 24.03 -12.70
N LYS A 314 6.41 25.01 -13.25
CA LYS A 314 5.00 24.92 -13.60
C LYS A 314 4.71 25.50 -14.98
N LYS A 315 3.94 24.73 -15.79
CA LYS A 315 3.33 25.15 -17.07
C LYS A 315 1.90 24.61 -17.12
N GLY A 316 0.91 25.48 -17.06
CA GLY A 316 -0.50 25.06 -16.99
C GLY A 316 -0.77 24.22 -15.75
N GLN A 317 -1.21 22.99 -15.95
CA GLN A 317 -1.40 22.01 -14.86
C GLN A 317 -0.14 21.18 -14.56
N THR A 318 0.77 21.09 -15.53
CA THR A 318 2.00 20.30 -15.36
C THR A 318 2.92 20.94 -14.32
N LYS A 319 3.35 20.11 -13.36
CA LYS A 319 4.31 20.48 -12.32
C LYS A 319 5.50 19.52 -12.36
N ILE A 320 6.70 20.08 -12.25
CA ILE A 320 7.96 19.35 -12.23
C ILE A 320 8.66 19.67 -10.91
N PHE A 321 8.53 18.78 -9.93
CA PHE A 321 9.16 18.92 -8.61
C PHE A 321 10.65 18.63 -8.72
N THR A 322 11.47 19.59 -8.31
CA THR A 322 12.91 19.56 -8.56
C THR A 322 13.76 19.50 -7.31
N ASP A 323 13.40 20.19 -6.24
CA ASP A 323 14.27 20.31 -5.07
C ASP A 323 13.46 20.50 -3.79
N VAL A 324 14.00 19.97 -2.69
CA VAL A 324 13.69 20.40 -1.33
C VAL A 324 14.92 21.15 -0.82
N VAL A 325 14.75 22.37 -0.31
CA VAL A 325 15.86 23.25 0.07
C VAL A 325 15.60 23.96 1.38
N HIS A 326 16.66 24.46 2.03
CA HIS A 326 16.52 25.38 3.15
C HIS A 326 15.90 26.72 2.73
N HIS A 327 15.14 27.36 3.62
CA HIS A 327 14.37 28.58 3.41
C HIS A 327 15.12 29.70 2.67
N ASN A 328 16.42 29.87 2.93
CA ASN A 328 17.24 30.92 2.31
C ASN A 328 17.85 30.56 0.96
N ASN A 329 17.63 29.34 0.47
CA ASN A 329 18.10 28.89 -0.82
C ASN A 329 17.03 29.10 -1.89
N PHE A 330 17.33 29.93 -2.90
CA PHE A 330 16.44 30.25 -4.02
C PHE A 330 16.88 29.59 -5.34
N ASN A 331 17.90 28.75 -5.32
CA ASN A 331 18.33 28.02 -6.48
C ASN A 331 17.33 26.91 -6.78
N ILE A 332 17.01 26.74 -8.05
CA ILE A 332 16.12 25.69 -8.55
C ILE A 332 16.83 24.89 -9.65
N SER A 333 16.80 23.59 -9.53
CA SER A 333 17.39 22.68 -10.52
C SER A 333 16.63 22.76 -11.85
N LYS A 334 17.40 22.79 -12.97
CA LYS A 334 16.84 22.75 -14.31
C LYS A 334 16.67 21.30 -14.75
N PHE A 335 15.57 21.03 -15.42
CA PHE A 335 15.31 19.73 -16.02
C PHE A 335 15.77 19.69 -17.48
N LYS A 336 16.12 18.49 -17.96
CA LYS A 336 16.33 18.22 -19.38
C LYS A 336 15.01 17.72 -19.96
N ASP A 337 14.69 18.07 -21.21
CA ASP A 337 13.60 17.41 -21.93
C ASP A 337 14.05 15.97 -22.20
N ASN A 338 13.15 15.03 -21.90
CA ASN A 338 13.31 13.67 -22.39
C ASN A 338 12.81 13.57 -23.82
#